data_74a33fb2d816c22e7e5859eb11bba49b
#
_entry.id   74a33fb2d816c22e7e5859eb11bba49b
#
_cell.length_a   1.000
_cell.length_b   1.000
_cell.length_c   1.000
_cell.angle_alpha   90.00
_cell.angle_beta   90.00
_cell.angle_gamma   90.00
#
_symmetry.space_group_name_H-M   'P 1'
#
loop_
_entity.id
_entity.type
_entity.pdbx_description
1 polymer ?
#
loop_
_entity_poly.entity_id
_entity_poly.type
_entity_poly.pdbx_seq_one_letter_code
_entity_poly.pdbx_strand_id
1 'polypeptide(L)'
;MKKGMTPESVEQMAQQIQEAGDSVQQIFQQISSRVEGFDWTGEDRDRFVSEFADTLGQAAQQVAQTCGDFSQRGSQNASKQREASS
;
A
#
# COMPACT_ATOMS: atom_id res chain seq x y z
N MET A 1 -6.25 30.43 12.72
CA MET A 1 -5.94 29.67 12.65
C MET A 1 -5.84 28.77 12.15
N LYS A 2 -5.62 28.30 11.85
CA LYS A 2 -5.45 27.33 11.48
C LYS A 2 -5.33 26.35 11.69
N LYS A 3 -5.53 26.38 11.61
CA LYS A 3 -5.62 25.42 11.77
C LYS A 3 -4.98 24.17 11.71
N GLY A 4 -4.43 23.41 12.39
CA GLY A 4 -3.89 22.10 12.24
C GLY A 4 -5.01 21.05 12.18
N MET A 5 -4.68 19.84 11.68
CA MET A 5 -5.62 18.74 11.63
C MET A 5 -5.88 18.24 13.05
N THR A 6 -7.10 17.80 13.31
CA THR A 6 -7.43 17.17 14.59
C THR A 6 -6.77 15.79 14.66
N PRO A 7 -6.52 15.26 15.85
CA PRO A 7 -6.00 13.89 15.97
C PRO A 7 -6.89 12.86 15.28
N GLU A 8 -8.21 13.03 15.33
CA GLU A 8 -9.13 12.11 14.67
C GLU A 8 -8.96 12.15 13.16
N SER A 9 -8.79 13.34 12.58
CA SER A 9 -8.55 13.47 11.13
C SER A 9 -7.24 12.83 10.72
N VAL A 10 -6.20 12.98 11.53
CA VAL A 10 -4.90 12.38 11.26
C VAL A 10 -5.01 10.86 11.31
N GLU A 11 -5.75 10.32 12.28
CA GLU A 11 -5.94 8.86 12.35
C GLU A 11 -6.72 8.33 11.16
N GLN A 12 -7.76 9.05 10.73
CA GLN A 12 -8.51 8.66 9.53
C GLN A 12 -7.62 8.64 8.31
N MET A 13 -6.79 9.66 8.16
CA MET A 13 -5.84 9.71 7.07
C MET A 13 -4.87 8.53 7.12
N ALA A 14 -4.36 8.21 8.32
CA ALA A 14 -3.45 7.09 8.51
C ALA A 14 -4.12 5.77 8.11
N GLN A 15 -5.39 5.57 8.47
CA GLN A 15 -6.13 4.38 8.08
C GLN A 15 -6.30 4.31 6.57
N GLN A 16 -6.60 5.44 5.93
CA GLN A 16 -6.75 5.48 4.48
C GLN A 16 -5.45 5.13 3.76
N ILE A 17 -4.32 5.59 4.31
CA ILE A 17 -3.01 5.25 3.76
C ILE A 17 -2.77 3.74 3.88
N GLN A 18 -3.10 3.15 5.02
CA GLN A 18 -2.96 1.71 5.20
C GLN A 18 -3.84 0.94 4.22
N GLU A 19 -5.08 1.36 4.05
CA GLU A 19 -6.00 0.72 3.12
C GLU A 19 -5.51 0.83 1.68
N ALA A 20 -4.91 1.96 1.32
CA ALA A 20 -4.34 2.13 -0.01
C ALA A 20 -3.21 1.13 -0.25
N GLY A 21 -2.35 0.92 0.74
CA GLY A 21 -1.30 -0.07 0.63
C GLY A 21 -1.84 -1.48 0.47
N ASP A 22 -2.88 -1.82 1.24
CA ASP A 22 -3.53 -3.13 1.13
C ASP A 22 -4.16 -3.30 -0.25
N SER A 23 -4.77 -2.24 -0.79
CA SER A 23 -5.39 -2.27 -2.12
C SER A 23 -4.36 -2.52 -3.22
N VAL A 24 -3.19 -1.92 -3.12
CA VAL A 24 -2.11 -2.15 -4.09
C VAL A 24 -1.74 -3.63 -4.13
N GLN A 25 -1.61 -4.26 -2.96
CA GLN A 25 -1.30 -5.69 -2.89
C GLN A 25 -2.40 -6.53 -3.52
N GLN A 26 -3.67 -6.22 -3.23
CA GLN A 26 -4.80 -6.95 -3.79
C GLN A 26 -4.86 -6.80 -5.30
N ILE A 27 -4.66 -5.58 -5.80
CA ILE A 27 -4.68 -5.33 -7.25
C ILE A 27 -3.56 -6.11 -7.91
N PHE A 28 -2.37 -6.10 -7.33
CA PHE A 28 -1.26 -6.87 -7.88
C PHE A 28 -1.61 -8.35 -7.97
N GLN A 29 -2.20 -8.92 -6.91
CA GLN A 29 -2.56 -10.33 -6.90
C GLN A 29 -3.61 -10.66 -7.95
N GLN A 30 -4.60 -9.78 -8.14
CA GLN A 30 -5.62 -9.98 -9.16
C GLN A 30 -5.02 -9.95 -10.57
N ILE A 31 -4.14 -8.99 -10.85
CA ILE A 31 -3.52 -8.90 -12.15
C ILE A 31 -2.58 -10.07 -12.38
N SER A 32 -1.85 -10.46 -11.36
CA SER A 32 -0.94 -11.60 -11.42
C SER A 32 -1.68 -12.89 -11.80
N SER A 33 -2.85 -13.11 -11.17
CA SER A 33 -3.69 -14.27 -11.51
C SER A 33 -4.14 -14.23 -12.97
N ARG A 34 -4.51 -13.03 -13.46
CA ARG A 34 -4.92 -12.91 -14.86
C ARG A 34 -3.77 -13.17 -15.81
N VAL A 35 -2.58 -12.67 -15.49
CA VAL A 35 -1.39 -12.88 -16.33
C VAL A 35 -1.08 -14.37 -16.40
N GLU A 36 -1.11 -15.06 -15.27
CA GLU A 36 -0.83 -16.49 -15.23
C GLU A 36 -1.91 -17.30 -15.95
N GLY A 37 -3.15 -16.84 -15.91
CA GLY A 37 -4.28 -17.55 -16.49
C GLY A 37 -4.51 -17.28 -17.95
N PHE A 38 -3.71 -16.42 -18.57
CA PHE A 38 -3.85 -16.14 -20.00
C PHE A 38 -3.53 -17.39 -20.83
N ASP A 39 -4.33 -17.61 -21.87
CA ASP A 39 -4.20 -18.78 -22.72
C ASP A 39 -3.10 -18.57 -23.76
N TRP A 40 -1.87 -18.51 -23.30
CA TRP A 40 -0.68 -18.42 -24.13
C TRP A 40 0.39 -19.30 -23.51
N THR A 41 1.30 -19.80 -24.35
CA THR A 41 2.35 -20.70 -23.88
C THR A 41 3.68 -20.33 -24.53
N GLY A 42 4.77 -20.91 -24.00
CA GLY A 42 6.09 -20.74 -24.57
C GLY A 42 7.03 -20.00 -23.63
N GLU A 43 8.28 -19.89 -24.07
CA GLU A 43 9.32 -19.24 -23.28
C GLU A 43 9.03 -17.77 -23.03
N ASP A 44 8.46 -17.10 -24.01
CA ASP A 44 8.13 -15.68 -23.87
C ASP A 44 7.08 -15.47 -22.79
N ARG A 45 6.10 -16.37 -22.75
CA ARG A 45 5.07 -16.32 -21.70
C ARG A 45 5.69 -16.52 -20.32
N ASP A 46 6.54 -17.52 -20.19
CA ASP A 46 7.17 -17.83 -18.90
C ASP A 46 8.07 -16.70 -18.44
N ARG A 47 8.82 -16.11 -19.37
CA ARG A 47 9.67 -14.98 -19.05
C ARG A 47 8.85 -13.77 -18.63
N PHE A 48 7.77 -13.49 -19.34
CA PHE A 48 6.89 -12.37 -19.01
C PHE A 48 6.31 -12.53 -17.61
N VAL A 49 5.77 -13.72 -17.31
CA VAL A 49 5.17 -13.99 -15.99
C VAL A 49 6.21 -13.82 -14.89
N SER A 50 7.41 -14.35 -15.11
CA SER A 50 8.47 -14.25 -14.12
C SER A 50 8.91 -12.80 -13.89
N GLU A 51 9.12 -12.06 -14.97
CA GLU A 51 9.51 -10.65 -14.85
C GLU A 51 8.41 -9.80 -14.22
N PHE A 52 7.17 -10.08 -14.59
CA PHE A 52 6.03 -9.38 -13.99
C PHE A 52 6.01 -9.61 -12.47
N ALA A 53 6.12 -10.86 -12.05
CA ALA A 53 6.08 -11.19 -10.62
C ALA A 53 7.25 -10.55 -9.88
N ASP A 54 8.46 -10.61 -10.46
CA ASP A 54 9.63 -10.06 -9.80
C ASP A 54 9.59 -8.54 -9.73
N THR A 55 9.28 -7.89 -10.85
CA THR A 55 9.37 -6.43 -10.92
C THR A 55 8.20 -5.76 -10.23
N LEU A 56 6.98 -6.13 -10.61
CA LEU A 56 5.79 -5.46 -10.05
C LEU A 56 5.45 -5.99 -8.67
N GLY A 57 5.78 -7.26 -8.40
CA GLY A 57 5.58 -7.80 -7.06
C GLY A 57 6.41 -7.07 -6.01
N GLN A 58 7.68 -6.82 -6.32
CA GLN A 58 8.56 -6.08 -5.42
C GLN A 58 8.09 -4.63 -5.26
N ALA A 59 7.67 -4.00 -6.35
CA ALA A 59 7.18 -2.63 -6.31
C ALA A 59 5.92 -2.53 -5.45
N ALA A 60 4.98 -3.45 -5.64
CA ALA A 60 3.75 -3.47 -4.86
C ALA A 60 4.03 -3.66 -3.37
N GLN A 61 4.94 -4.57 -3.05
CA GLN A 61 5.34 -4.83 -1.67
C GLN A 61 5.98 -3.59 -1.06
N GLN A 62 6.85 -2.93 -1.80
CA GLN A 62 7.53 -1.73 -1.31
C GLN A 62 6.54 -0.60 -1.07
N VAL A 63 5.59 -0.40 -1.97
CA VAL A 63 4.54 0.61 -1.78
C VAL A 63 3.72 0.29 -0.54
N ALA A 64 3.33 -0.97 -0.36
CA ALA A 64 2.55 -1.38 0.80
C ALA A 64 3.31 -1.13 2.10
N GLN A 65 4.60 -1.43 2.14
CA GLN A 65 5.44 -1.17 3.31
C GLN A 65 5.55 0.33 3.59
N THR A 66 5.75 1.12 2.55
CA THR A 66 5.86 2.56 2.69
C THR A 66 4.54 3.15 3.22
N CYS A 67 3.41 2.67 2.71
CA CYS A 67 2.11 3.09 3.22
C CYS A 67 1.95 2.71 4.69
N GLY A 68 2.38 1.50 5.06
CA GLY A 68 2.35 1.09 6.46
C GLY A 68 3.17 1.99 7.36
N ASP A 69 4.36 2.38 6.91
CA ASP A 69 5.22 3.27 7.67
C ASP A 69 4.59 4.65 7.87
N PHE A 70 4.04 5.22 6.81
CA PHE A 70 3.37 6.53 6.91
C PHE A 70 2.11 6.45 7.77
N SER A 71 1.36 5.35 7.64
CA SER A 71 0.17 5.13 8.48
C SER A 71 0.56 5.11 9.96
N GLN A 72 1.62 4.39 10.29
CA GLN A 72 2.09 4.30 11.67
C GLN A 72 2.56 5.64 12.19
N ARG A 73 3.30 6.40 11.39
CA ARG A 73 3.77 7.72 11.78
C ARG A 73 2.61 8.68 12.00
N GLY A 74 1.58 8.58 11.16
CA GLY A 74 0.37 9.39 11.33
C GLY A 74 -0.32 9.08 12.64
N SER A 75 -0.48 7.80 12.96
CA SER A 75 -1.10 7.39 14.22
C SER A 75 -0.29 7.85 15.42
N GLN A 76 1.03 7.77 15.33
CA GLN A 76 1.92 8.25 16.39
C GLN A 76 1.78 9.75 16.59
N ASN A 77 1.70 10.50 15.50
CA ASN A 77 1.52 11.95 15.57
C ASN A 77 0.18 12.30 16.21
N ALA A 78 -0.88 11.57 15.88
CA ALA A 78 -2.19 11.79 16.50
C ALA A 78 -2.14 11.55 18.00
N SER A 79 -1.46 10.48 18.42
CA SER A 79 -1.28 10.20 19.85
C SER A 79 -0.54 11.31 20.56
N LYS A 80 0.52 11.83 19.94
CA LYS A 80 1.28 12.93 20.52
C LYS A 80 0.44 14.18 20.64
N GLN A 81 -0.40 14.48 19.67
CA GLN A 81 -1.29 15.63 19.72
C GLN A 81 -2.28 15.50 20.88
N ARG A 82 -2.81 14.30 21.09
CA ARG A 82 -3.72 14.06 22.20
C ARG A 82 -3.01 14.26 23.55
N GLU A 83 -1.81 13.75 23.69
CA GLU A 83 -1.02 13.92 24.90
C GLU A 83 -0.73 15.38 25.17
N ALA A 84 -0.37 16.14 24.12
CA ALA A 84 -0.07 17.55 24.27
C ALA A 84 -1.30 18.37 24.63
N SER A 85 -2.49 17.89 24.24
CA SER A 85 -3.75 18.61 24.49
C SER A 85 -4.35 18.30 25.85
N SER A 86 -3.93 17.22 26.47
CA SER A 86 -4.49 16.82 27.78
C SER A 86 -3.78 17.47 29.00
#